data_2561259edbfa18feb0f0abaca0de146c
#
_entry.id   2561259edbfa18feb0f0abaca0de146c
#
_cell.length_a   1.000
_cell.length_b   1.000
_cell.length_c   1.000
_cell.angle_alpha   90.00
_cell.angle_beta   90.00
_cell.angle_gamma   90.00
#
_symmetry.space_group_name_H-M   'P 1'
#
loop_
_entity.id
_entity.type
_entity.pdbx_description
1 polymer ?
#
loop_
_entity_poly.entity_id
_entity_poly.type
_entity_poly.pdbx_seq_one_letter_code
_entity_poly.pdbx_strand_id
1 'polypeptide(L)'
;MRATSGILKGLNPTVTIASKIVVIGFVLFCAILANQAGQYFETISGILLQNMKWFYIGLVSLVVGFLLYLMVSRYGHIRLSKDDEKPEFSYLSWVSMLFSGGMGIGLIFWSVAEPMWHYADNPFTQGLTNEAATTSMKLTFFHWGGLHPWSVFIIVALALAYFSYRKDLPFTLRSILYPLIGDRIYGPIGHTVDILTVAVTAFGISQTLGGMGVIQINSGLNQAFGLDISLGIQLFIIVSLCTCAVASVLSGVGKGIRRLSEWNMLLSLALVLVVLYIGPTRYILNTLLESTGGLYAQNIVGMSLWSDAQNDSGWQNWWTAYYWPWWMTWAPFVGMFVARISKGRTIRELIGGALIVPTLITFLWISVFGGAALKVEQDARVAHQEQVTAAQEAKQTPPADFSGGPILEATKADTTRALFTLFDNLDTGMFGKLLSVLACLLLGTYFITSADSGTLVLCTLDAAGHSEPPTSIRVLWGIMIAAIAGVLLYAGGLKAMQTASIIAGFPIAIFIAVMSLTLFHSIRREPKPWAMLPEHVHPEQEKLDGPVEPLVESKTVASEPITSASSLKDDSTLNQGPALT
;
A
#
# COMPACT_ATOMS: atom_id res chain seq x y z
N MET A 1 1.99 -31.74 -1.95
CA MET A 1 2.08 -30.75 -0.85
C MET A 1 0.80 -30.65 -0.01
N ARG A 2 -0.37 -30.87 -0.55
CA ARG A 2 -1.65 -30.76 0.18
C ARG A 2 -2.14 -32.15 0.64
N ALA A 3 -2.72 -32.21 1.84
CA ALA A 3 -3.39 -33.43 2.33
C ALA A 3 -4.63 -33.74 1.48
N THR A 4 -4.84 -35.03 1.18
CA THR A 4 -5.96 -35.51 0.38
C THR A 4 -7.14 -35.94 1.22
N SER A 5 -6.95 -36.15 2.54
CA SER A 5 -7.97 -36.62 3.49
C SER A 5 -7.75 -36.04 4.89
N GLY A 6 -8.72 -36.25 5.79
CA GLY A 6 -8.68 -35.81 7.18
C GLY A 6 -8.98 -34.32 7.38
N ILE A 7 -8.75 -33.81 8.60
CA ILE A 7 -9.04 -32.43 9.03
C ILE A 7 -8.26 -31.39 8.21
N LEU A 8 -7.07 -31.75 7.73
CA LEU A 8 -6.19 -30.88 6.94
C LEU A 8 -6.39 -31.06 5.42
N LYS A 9 -7.46 -31.69 4.97
CA LYS A 9 -7.74 -31.88 3.54
C LYS A 9 -7.69 -30.52 2.81
N GLY A 10 -6.90 -30.46 1.73
CA GLY A 10 -6.70 -29.25 0.92
C GLY A 10 -5.61 -28.30 1.43
N LEU A 11 -5.05 -28.54 2.62
CA LEU A 11 -3.99 -27.72 3.23
C LEU A 11 -2.63 -28.43 3.17
N ASN A 12 -1.55 -27.65 3.29
CA ASN A 12 -0.21 -28.19 3.52
C ASN A 12 -0.03 -28.48 5.03
N PRO A 13 0.03 -29.75 5.47
CA PRO A 13 0.03 -30.06 6.90
C PRO A 13 1.23 -29.43 7.64
N THR A 14 2.42 -29.49 7.06
CA THR A 14 3.64 -28.96 7.68
C THR A 14 3.54 -27.45 7.88
N VAL A 15 3.16 -26.70 6.84
CA VAL A 15 3.04 -25.24 6.92
C VAL A 15 1.92 -24.86 7.89
N THR A 16 0.75 -25.49 7.75
CA THR A 16 -0.42 -25.18 8.57
C THR A 16 -0.17 -25.43 10.06
N ILE A 17 0.38 -26.57 10.43
CA ILE A 17 0.62 -26.90 11.85
C ILE A 17 1.74 -26.02 12.42
N ALA A 18 2.89 -25.96 11.73
CA ALA A 18 4.05 -25.24 12.24
C ALA A 18 3.78 -23.72 12.37
N SER A 19 3.09 -23.10 11.40
CA SER A 19 2.74 -21.68 11.50
C SER A 19 1.81 -21.38 12.68
N LYS A 20 0.82 -22.27 12.97
CA LYS A 20 -0.06 -22.13 14.14
C LYS A 20 0.70 -22.29 15.44
N ILE A 21 1.64 -23.24 15.52
CA ILE A 21 2.50 -23.41 16.70
C ILE A 21 3.32 -22.13 16.93
N VAL A 22 3.94 -21.57 15.89
CA VAL A 22 4.70 -20.32 16.00
C VAL A 22 3.82 -19.17 16.47
N VAL A 23 2.66 -18.98 15.86
CA VAL A 23 1.75 -17.87 16.22
C VAL A 23 1.15 -18.06 17.60
N ILE A 24 0.70 -19.27 17.97
CA ILE A 24 0.16 -19.54 19.32
C ILE A 24 1.27 -19.38 20.36
N GLY A 25 2.46 -19.88 20.09
CA GLY A 25 3.64 -19.67 20.96
C GLY A 25 3.95 -18.19 21.19
N PHE A 26 3.89 -17.37 20.13
CA PHE A 26 4.05 -15.92 20.22
C PHE A 26 2.94 -15.27 21.07
N VAL A 27 1.68 -15.63 20.83
CA VAL A 27 0.53 -15.12 21.60
C VAL A 27 0.67 -15.46 23.08
N LEU A 28 1.01 -16.72 23.42
CA LEU A 28 1.21 -17.16 24.79
C LEU A 28 2.41 -16.45 25.44
N PHE A 29 3.51 -16.28 24.71
CA PHE A 29 4.68 -15.54 25.19
C PHE A 29 4.30 -14.10 25.56
N CYS A 30 3.62 -13.38 24.68
CA CYS A 30 3.18 -12.01 24.96
C CYS A 30 2.11 -11.92 26.04
N ALA A 31 1.20 -12.90 26.15
CA ALA A 31 0.17 -12.90 27.17
C ALA A 31 0.71 -13.18 28.58
N ILE A 32 1.68 -14.09 28.71
CA ILE A 32 2.23 -14.51 30.01
C ILE A 32 3.35 -13.57 30.46
N LEU A 33 4.17 -13.10 29.52
CA LEU A 33 5.40 -12.34 29.79
C LEU A 33 5.35 -10.93 29.16
N ALA A 34 4.22 -10.22 29.27
CA ALA A 34 3.97 -8.96 28.55
C ALA A 34 5.09 -7.91 28.72
N ASN A 35 5.53 -7.66 29.95
CA ASN A 35 6.59 -6.69 30.23
C ASN A 35 7.95 -7.13 29.66
N GLN A 36 8.28 -8.41 29.78
CA GLN A 36 9.52 -8.97 29.22
C GLN A 36 9.47 -8.97 27.68
N ALA A 37 8.32 -9.28 27.09
CA ALA A 37 8.12 -9.23 25.65
C ALA A 37 8.39 -7.82 25.10
N GLY A 38 7.83 -6.77 25.73
CA GLY A 38 8.12 -5.38 25.37
C GLY A 38 9.61 -5.04 25.44
N GLN A 39 10.30 -5.42 26.52
CA GLN A 39 11.74 -5.20 26.68
C GLN A 39 12.58 -5.96 25.64
N TYR A 40 12.23 -7.22 25.34
CA TYR A 40 12.91 -7.97 24.27
C TYR A 40 12.70 -7.34 22.90
N PHE A 41 11.50 -6.87 22.59
CA PHE A 41 11.23 -6.18 21.32
C PHE A 41 12.06 -4.90 21.20
N GLU A 42 12.12 -4.08 22.24
CA GLU A 42 12.96 -2.89 22.25
C GLU A 42 14.45 -3.22 22.07
N THR A 43 14.95 -4.20 22.81
CA THR A 43 16.37 -4.59 22.74
C THR A 43 16.75 -5.11 21.36
N ILE A 44 15.97 -6.08 20.82
CA ILE A 44 16.28 -6.70 19.53
C ILE A 44 16.11 -5.68 18.38
N SER A 45 15.03 -4.88 18.41
CA SER A 45 14.83 -3.83 17.41
C SER A 45 15.93 -2.78 17.44
N GLY A 46 16.41 -2.39 18.65
CA GLY A 46 17.53 -1.48 18.81
C GLY A 46 18.83 -2.04 18.19
N ILE A 47 19.14 -3.31 18.44
CA ILE A 47 20.28 -4.00 17.81
C ILE A 47 20.16 -4.02 16.28
N LEU A 48 18.97 -4.34 15.76
CA LEU A 48 18.73 -4.37 14.32
C LEU A 48 18.87 -2.98 13.70
N LEU A 49 18.29 -1.95 14.30
CA LEU A 49 18.38 -0.58 13.77
C LEU A 49 19.82 -0.05 13.81
N GLN A 50 20.54 -0.30 14.92
CA GLN A 50 21.93 0.11 15.03
C GLN A 50 22.83 -0.54 13.97
N ASN A 51 22.63 -1.82 13.67
CA ASN A 51 23.53 -2.58 12.80
C ASN A 51 23.04 -2.69 11.34
N MET A 52 21.72 -2.62 11.08
CA MET A 52 21.10 -2.93 9.78
C MET A 52 20.33 -1.74 9.16
N LYS A 53 20.33 -0.57 9.78
CA LYS A 53 19.72 0.65 9.23
C LYS A 53 20.13 0.90 7.78
N TRP A 54 21.44 0.86 7.50
CA TRP A 54 21.99 1.01 6.17
C TRP A 54 21.47 -0.02 5.17
N PHE A 55 21.23 -1.25 5.63
CA PHE A 55 20.71 -2.34 4.78
C PHE A 55 19.28 -2.09 4.37
N TYR A 56 18.39 -1.70 5.30
CA TYR A 56 17.01 -1.37 4.97
C TYR A 56 16.93 -0.21 3.97
N ILE A 57 17.66 0.88 4.23
CA ILE A 57 17.69 2.06 3.38
C ILE A 57 18.22 1.73 1.98
N GLY A 58 19.36 1.07 1.92
CA GLY A 58 20.01 0.68 0.68
C GLY A 58 19.17 -0.32 -0.13
N LEU A 59 18.59 -1.32 0.53
CA LEU A 59 17.77 -2.34 -0.14
C LEU A 59 16.54 -1.71 -0.80
N VAL A 60 15.76 -0.89 -0.09
CA VAL A 60 14.54 -0.30 -0.65
C VAL A 60 14.88 0.62 -1.81
N SER A 61 15.95 1.41 -1.69
CA SER A 61 16.42 2.29 -2.76
C SER A 61 16.90 1.51 -4.00
N LEU A 62 17.60 0.39 -3.80
CA LEU A 62 18.00 -0.51 -4.88
C LEU A 62 16.79 -1.15 -5.56
N VAL A 63 15.76 -1.54 -4.79
CA VAL A 63 14.53 -2.11 -5.33
C VAL A 63 13.78 -1.08 -6.18
N VAL A 64 13.70 0.18 -5.75
CA VAL A 64 13.14 1.28 -6.58
C VAL A 64 13.89 1.37 -7.91
N GLY A 65 15.23 1.47 -7.86
CA GLY A 65 16.07 1.55 -9.06
C GLY A 65 15.90 0.34 -9.97
N PHE A 66 15.83 -0.86 -9.40
CA PHE A 66 15.60 -2.10 -10.12
C PHE A 66 14.23 -2.14 -10.83
N LEU A 67 13.17 -1.76 -10.13
CA LEU A 67 11.82 -1.71 -10.73
C LEU A 67 11.73 -0.67 -11.84
N LEU A 68 12.30 0.53 -11.65
CA LEU A 68 12.35 1.55 -12.69
C LEU A 68 13.15 1.06 -13.91
N TYR A 69 14.28 0.38 -13.68
CA TYR A 69 15.04 -0.26 -14.76
C TYR A 69 14.19 -1.30 -15.52
N LEU A 70 13.48 -2.19 -14.82
CA LEU A 70 12.61 -3.17 -15.48
C LEU A 70 11.49 -2.50 -16.26
N MET A 71 10.90 -1.43 -15.74
CA MET A 71 9.80 -0.70 -16.37
C MET A 71 10.19 -0.09 -17.71
N VAL A 72 11.37 0.55 -17.78
CA VAL A 72 11.84 1.26 -19.00
C VAL A 72 12.59 0.36 -19.98
N SER A 73 13.12 -0.77 -19.50
CA SER A 73 13.90 -1.69 -20.32
C SER A 73 13.03 -2.57 -21.22
N ARG A 74 13.68 -3.37 -22.06
CA ARG A 74 13.04 -4.40 -22.86
C ARG A 74 12.23 -5.43 -22.06
N TYR A 75 12.57 -5.65 -20.81
CA TYR A 75 11.88 -6.58 -19.93
C TYR A 75 10.47 -6.11 -19.53
N GLY A 76 10.21 -4.82 -19.65
CA GLY A 76 8.90 -4.24 -19.36
C GLY A 76 7.76 -4.80 -20.22
N HIS A 77 8.05 -5.39 -21.38
CA HIS A 77 7.04 -6.00 -22.24
C HIS A 77 6.68 -7.44 -21.87
N ILE A 78 7.46 -8.09 -20.98
CA ILE A 78 7.19 -9.46 -20.57
C ILE A 78 5.83 -9.50 -19.84
N ARG A 79 4.97 -10.45 -20.27
CA ARG A 79 3.65 -10.65 -19.71
C ARG A 79 3.71 -11.53 -18.45
N LEU A 80 2.96 -11.15 -17.44
CA LEU A 80 2.86 -11.87 -16.15
C LEU A 80 1.79 -12.98 -16.23
N SER A 81 1.89 -13.78 -17.27
CA SER A 81 1.07 -14.95 -17.60
C SER A 81 1.66 -15.61 -18.85
N LYS A 82 0.94 -16.51 -19.49
CA LYS A 82 1.27 -16.96 -20.86
C LYS A 82 1.07 -15.79 -21.85
N ASP A 83 1.79 -15.82 -22.95
CA ASP A 83 1.85 -14.69 -23.89
C ASP A 83 0.51 -14.41 -24.59
N ASP A 84 -0.34 -15.42 -24.73
CA ASP A 84 -1.71 -15.36 -25.31
C ASP A 84 -2.80 -14.94 -24.32
N GLU A 85 -2.52 -15.00 -23.01
CA GLU A 85 -3.49 -14.63 -21.97
C GLU A 85 -3.65 -13.10 -21.87
N LYS A 86 -4.92 -12.63 -21.81
CA LYS A 86 -5.26 -11.23 -21.59
C LYS A 86 -5.45 -10.94 -20.08
N PRO A 87 -5.32 -9.67 -19.65
CA PRO A 87 -5.65 -9.29 -18.29
C PRO A 87 -7.09 -9.66 -17.91
N GLU A 88 -7.27 -10.20 -16.70
CA GLU A 88 -8.57 -10.60 -16.15
C GLU A 88 -9.48 -9.39 -15.88
N PHE A 89 -8.90 -8.26 -15.48
CA PHE A 89 -9.62 -7.05 -15.09
C PHE A 89 -9.38 -5.90 -16.07
N SER A 90 -10.41 -5.06 -16.30
CA SER A 90 -10.24 -3.80 -17.00
C SER A 90 -9.21 -2.90 -16.30
N TYR A 91 -8.64 -1.93 -17.02
CA TYR A 91 -7.63 -1.04 -16.44
C TYR A 91 -8.17 -0.27 -15.23
N LEU A 92 -9.38 0.29 -15.33
CA LEU A 92 -10.00 1.05 -14.25
C LEU A 92 -10.30 0.18 -13.02
N SER A 93 -10.87 -1.02 -13.20
CA SER A 93 -11.12 -1.95 -12.09
C SER A 93 -9.83 -2.37 -11.40
N TRP A 94 -8.78 -2.64 -12.18
CA TRP A 94 -7.48 -3.01 -11.65
C TRP A 94 -6.84 -1.88 -10.82
N VAL A 95 -6.84 -0.64 -11.33
CA VAL A 95 -6.35 0.53 -10.60
C VAL A 95 -7.14 0.76 -9.30
N SER A 96 -8.46 0.62 -9.34
CA SER A 96 -9.31 0.76 -8.14
C SER A 96 -8.99 -0.31 -7.08
N MET A 97 -8.71 -1.55 -7.50
CA MET A 97 -8.29 -2.62 -6.61
C MET A 97 -6.88 -2.40 -6.04
N LEU A 98 -5.93 -1.90 -6.84
CA LEU A 98 -4.60 -1.53 -6.36
C LEU A 98 -4.68 -0.51 -5.22
N PHE A 99 -5.49 0.52 -5.40
CA PHE A 99 -5.71 1.53 -4.37
C PHE A 99 -6.30 0.93 -3.09
N SER A 100 -7.39 0.16 -3.22
CA SER A 100 -8.09 -0.44 -2.07
C SER A 100 -7.23 -1.44 -1.28
N GLY A 101 -6.28 -2.12 -1.94
CA GLY A 101 -5.44 -3.13 -1.30
C GLY A 101 -4.23 -2.61 -0.55
N GLY A 102 -3.79 -1.39 -0.84
CA GLY A 102 -2.57 -0.83 -0.24
C GLY A 102 -2.76 0.41 0.63
N MET A 103 -3.97 0.97 0.65
CA MET A 103 -4.31 2.15 1.43
C MET A 103 -5.26 1.79 2.56
N GLY A 104 -5.03 2.32 3.74
CA GLY A 104 -5.84 1.93 4.88
C GLY A 104 -5.53 2.71 6.16
N ILE A 105 -5.70 2.04 7.27
CA ILE A 105 -5.61 2.56 8.64
C ILE A 105 -4.35 3.38 8.87
N GLY A 106 -3.19 2.88 8.44
CA GLY A 106 -1.92 3.58 8.67
C GLY A 106 -1.86 4.96 8.02
N LEU A 107 -2.40 5.11 6.79
CA LEU A 107 -2.45 6.41 6.12
C LEU A 107 -3.35 7.39 6.87
N ILE A 108 -4.51 6.94 7.37
CA ILE A 108 -5.40 7.78 8.18
C ILE A 108 -4.71 8.21 9.47
N PHE A 109 -4.03 7.27 10.13
CA PHE A 109 -3.33 7.50 11.38
C PHE A 109 -2.22 8.57 11.25
N TRP A 110 -1.36 8.40 10.24
CA TRP A 110 -0.16 9.20 10.10
C TRP A 110 -0.33 10.46 9.25
N SER A 111 -1.44 10.63 8.54
CA SER A 111 -1.63 11.77 7.62
C SER A 111 -1.58 13.14 8.28
N VAL A 112 -1.87 13.23 9.57
CA VAL A 112 -1.74 14.43 10.40
C VAL A 112 -0.58 14.28 11.38
N ALA A 113 -0.48 13.14 12.06
CA ALA A 113 0.49 12.94 13.12
C ALA A 113 1.93 13.07 12.64
N GLU A 114 2.30 12.47 11.51
CA GLU A 114 3.67 12.52 11.01
C GLU A 114 4.09 13.93 10.56
N PRO A 115 3.30 14.68 9.77
CA PRO A 115 3.60 16.08 9.52
C PRO A 115 3.80 16.91 10.78
N MET A 116 3.04 16.67 11.85
CA MET A 116 3.19 17.37 13.13
C MET A 116 4.51 17.03 13.81
N TRP A 117 4.90 15.75 13.87
CA TRP A 117 6.16 15.34 14.44
C TRP A 117 7.36 15.92 13.69
N HIS A 118 7.33 15.89 12.36
CA HIS A 118 8.41 16.47 11.53
C HIS A 118 8.41 17.99 11.52
N TYR A 119 7.27 18.63 11.72
CA TYR A 119 7.19 20.08 11.93
C TYR A 119 7.83 20.50 13.24
N ALA A 120 7.63 19.70 14.30
CA ALA A 120 8.24 19.94 15.60
C ALA A 120 9.74 19.70 15.61
N ASP A 121 10.18 18.59 15.01
CA ASP A 121 11.58 18.15 15.03
C ASP A 121 11.91 17.32 13.79
N ASN A 122 12.93 17.76 13.05
CA ASN A 122 13.51 17.02 11.95
C ASN A 122 14.99 17.41 11.77
N PRO A 123 15.84 16.53 11.21
CA PRO A 123 17.29 16.76 11.13
C PRO A 123 17.72 17.74 10.03
N PHE A 124 16.79 18.29 9.25
CA PHE A 124 17.12 19.09 8.08
C PHE A 124 16.83 20.58 8.27
N THR A 125 15.91 20.94 9.18
CA THR A 125 15.48 22.33 9.41
C THR A 125 15.21 22.58 10.88
N GLN A 126 15.28 23.84 11.29
CA GLN A 126 14.82 24.23 12.63
C GLN A 126 13.31 23.99 12.75
N GLY A 127 12.88 23.31 13.80
CA GLY A 127 11.49 23.04 14.08
C GLY A 127 10.63 24.30 14.24
N LEU A 128 9.33 24.15 14.06
CA LEU A 128 8.31 25.21 14.22
C LEU A 128 8.48 26.40 13.26
N THR A 129 9.14 26.19 12.11
CA THR A 129 9.34 27.19 11.06
C THR A 129 8.55 26.87 9.79
N ASN A 130 8.47 27.82 8.85
CA ASN A 130 7.86 27.55 7.54
C ASN A 130 8.67 26.50 6.76
N GLU A 131 9.98 26.50 6.91
CA GLU A 131 10.88 25.51 6.29
C GLU A 131 10.64 24.12 6.88
N ALA A 132 10.43 24.04 8.21
CA ALA A 132 10.04 22.78 8.84
C ALA A 132 8.68 22.27 8.33
N ALA A 133 7.71 23.16 8.08
CA ALA A 133 6.42 22.78 7.51
C ALA A 133 6.57 22.18 6.10
N THR A 134 7.35 22.83 5.23
CA THR A 134 7.64 22.29 3.88
C THR A 134 8.41 20.96 3.97
N THR A 135 9.41 20.88 4.84
CA THR A 135 10.23 19.66 5.03
C THR A 135 9.40 18.51 5.60
N SER A 136 8.50 18.78 6.55
CA SER A 136 7.63 17.76 7.13
C SER A 136 6.75 17.07 6.08
N MET A 137 6.20 17.83 5.13
CA MET A 137 5.41 17.27 4.04
C MET A 137 6.24 16.44 3.08
N LYS A 138 7.46 16.85 2.76
CA LYS A 138 8.39 16.08 1.90
C LYS A 138 8.75 14.74 2.55
N LEU A 139 9.05 14.74 3.85
CA LEU A 139 9.35 13.53 4.63
C LEU A 139 8.16 12.58 4.67
N THR A 140 6.97 13.10 4.98
CA THR A 140 5.74 12.30 5.01
C THR A 140 5.40 11.73 3.62
N PHE A 141 5.56 12.51 2.56
CA PHE A 141 5.40 12.03 1.18
C PHE A 141 6.38 10.90 0.86
N PHE A 142 7.64 11.03 1.30
CA PHE A 142 8.65 10.01 1.09
C PHE A 142 8.32 8.70 1.77
N HIS A 143 7.84 8.75 3.01
CA HIS A 143 7.54 7.57 3.81
C HIS A 143 6.26 6.84 3.39
N TRP A 144 5.24 7.56 2.88
CA TRP A 144 3.90 7.01 2.63
C TRP A 144 3.52 6.87 1.16
N GLY A 145 3.82 7.87 0.38
CA GLY A 145 3.36 7.96 -1.00
C GLY A 145 4.47 7.89 -2.02
N GLY A 146 5.74 8.01 -1.59
CA GLY A 146 6.89 7.92 -2.48
C GLY A 146 6.99 6.56 -3.16
N LEU A 147 7.87 6.45 -4.14
CA LEU A 147 8.11 5.19 -4.86
C LEU A 147 8.58 4.06 -3.94
N HIS A 148 9.22 4.43 -2.80
CA HIS A 148 9.89 3.50 -1.89
C HIS A 148 8.93 2.51 -1.22
N PRO A 149 7.87 2.92 -0.49
CA PRO A 149 6.97 1.97 0.15
C PRO A 149 6.29 1.04 -0.88
N TRP A 150 5.84 1.59 -1.99
CA TRP A 150 5.18 0.78 -3.02
C TRP A 150 6.13 -0.19 -3.72
N SER A 151 7.42 0.16 -3.85
CA SER A 151 8.42 -0.74 -4.44
C SER A 151 8.56 -2.05 -3.67
N VAL A 152 8.44 -2.00 -2.34
CA VAL A 152 8.49 -3.17 -1.46
C VAL A 152 7.34 -4.15 -1.74
N PHE A 153 6.15 -3.63 -2.05
CA PHE A 153 5.00 -4.46 -2.43
C PHE A 153 5.11 -4.99 -3.86
N ILE A 154 5.56 -4.13 -4.77
CA ILE A 154 5.59 -4.45 -6.20
C ILE A 154 6.65 -5.49 -6.51
N ILE A 155 7.80 -5.49 -5.85
CA ILE A 155 8.82 -6.52 -6.09
C ILE A 155 8.30 -7.91 -5.72
N VAL A 156 7.55 -8.03 -4.62
CA VAL A 156 6.90 -9.29 -4.21
C VAL A 156 5.82 -9.69 -5.20
N ALA A 157 4.96 -8.74 -5.60
CA ALA A 157 3.90 -8.98 -6.57
C ALA A 157 4.45 -9.44 -7.92
N LEU A 158 5.47 -8.74 -8.41
CA LEU A 158 6.12 -9.02 -9.68
C LEU A 158 6.76 -10.42 -9.68
N ALA A 159 7.52 -10.74 -8.64
CA ALA A 159 8.17 -12.04 -8.52
C ALA A 159 7.15 -13.18 -8.43
N LEU A 160 6.12 -13.03 -7.58
CA LEU A 160 5.06 -14.02 -7.47
C LEU A 160 4.30 -14.21 -8.79
N ALA A 161 3.86 -13.14 -9.43
CA ALA A 161 3.14 -13.24 -10.70
C ALA A 161 4.01 -13.89 -11.78
N TYR A 162 5.28 -13.52 -11.86
CA TYR A 162 6.22 -14.10 -12.82
C TYR A 162 6.45 -15.60 -12.58
N PHE A 163 6.78 -16.01 -11.36
CA PHE A 163 7.07 -17.41 -11.07
C PHE A 163 5.81 -18.27 -11.07
N SER A 164 4.68 -17.77 -10.63
CA SER A 164 3.46 -18.57 -10.53
C SER A 164 2.68 -18.64 -11.83
N TYR A 165 2.44 -17.53 -12.49
CA TYR A 165 1.58 -17.53 -13.69
C TYR A 165 2.36 -17.76 -14.99
N ARG A 166 3.61 -17.28 -15.07
CA ARG A 166 4.41 -17.50 -16.28
C ARG A 166 5.20 -18.80 -16.22
N LYS A 167 5.68 -19.21 -15.04
CA LYS A 167 6.53 -20.40 -14.86
C LYS A 167 5.79 -21.59 -14.22
N ASP A 168 4.48 -21.50 -13.99
CA ASP A 168 3.61 -22.57 -13.44
C ASP A 168 4.05 -23.11 -12.07
N LEU A 169 4.70 -22.29 -11.25
CA LEU A 169 5.09 -22.67 -9.90
C LEU A 169 3.95 -22.35 -8.89
N PRO A 170 3.96 -22.95 -7.69
CA PRO A 170 2.96 -22.67 -6.66
C PRO A 170 2.84 -21.17 -6.34
N PHE A 171 1.61 -20.68 -6.09
CA PHE A 171 1.38 -19.27 -5.74
C PHE A 171 1.71 -19.00 -4.27
N THR A 172 2.99 -19.20 -3.92
CA THR A 172 3.59 -18.98 -2.60
C THR A 172 5.02 -18.47 -2.73
N LEU A 173 5.56 -17.84 -1.68
CA LEU A 173 6.87 -17.20 -1.76
C LEU A 173 8.04 -18.18 -1.96
N ARG A 174 7.85 -19.47 -1.59
CA ARG A 174 8.88 -20.49 -1.88
C ARG A 174 9.26 -20.59 -3.35
N SER A 175 8.31 -20.33 -4.26
CA SER A 175 8.49 -20.43 -5.71
C SER A 175 9.57 -19.50 -6.25
N ILE A 176 9.82 -18.40 -5.55
CA ILE A 176 10.84 -17.41 -5.89
C ILE A 176 12.25 -17.98 -5.76
N LEU A 177 12.45 -19.01 -4.93
CA LEU A 177 13.73 -19.68 -4.75
C LEU A 177 14.00 -20.75 -5.82
N TYR A 178 13.03 -21.08 -6.66
CA TYR A 178 13.17 -22.17 -7.64
C TYR A 178 14.43 -22.04 -8.54
N PRO A 179 14.80 -20.84 -9.04
CA PRO A 179 16.01 -20.68 -9.84
C PRO A 179 17.33 -21.02 -9.11
N LEU A 180 17.34 -20.98 -7.77
CA LEU A 180 18.52 -21.26 -6.95
C LEU A 180 18.60 -22.71 -6.48
N ILE A 181 17.45 -23.29 -6.09
CA ILE A 181 17.43 -24.58 -5.39
C ILE A 181 16.58 -25.65 -6.09
N GLY A 182 15.96 -25.33 -7.24
CA GLY A 182 15.12 -26.26 -8.00
C GLY A 182 14.00 -26.86 -7.16
N ASP A 183 13.76 -28.15 -7.32
CA ASP A 183 12.66 -28.88 -6.64
C ASP A 183 12.80 -28.95 -5.11
N ARG A 184 13.93 -28.51 -4.54
CA ARG A 184 14.09 -28.39 -3.09
C ARG A 184 13.10 -27.38 -2.46
N ILE A 185 12.45 -26.54 -3.28
CA ILE A 185 11.33 -25.70 -2.80
C ILE A 185 10.16 -26.51 -2.27
N TYR A 186 10.00 -27.77 -2.68
CA TYR A 186 8.94 -28.65 -2.18
C TYR A 186 9.29 -29.34 -0.85
N GLY A 187 10.53 -29.19 -0.39
CA GLY A 187 11.05 -29.76 0.84
C GLY A 187 11.09 -28.78 2.02
N PRO A 188 11.93 -29.08 3.04
CA PRO A 188 12.00 -28.29 4.28
C PRO A 188 12.31 -26.81 4.07
N ILE A 189 13.20 -26.45 3.14
CA ILE A 189 13.55 -25.04 2.85
C ILE A 189 12.32 -24.26 2.43
N GLY A 190 11.54 -24.79 1.47
CA GLY A 190 10.32 -24.12 1.04
C GLY A 190 9.25 -24.08 2.14
N HIS A 191 9.13 -25.11 2.97
CA HIS A 191 8.23 -25.09 4.13
C HIS A 191 8.62 -23.99 5.12
N THR A 192 9.91 -23.83 5.41
CA THR A 192 10.40 -22.76 6.31
C THR A 192 10.07 -21.38 5.75
N VAL A 193 10.27 -21.15 4.44
CA VAL A 193 9.90 -19.87 3.80
C VAL A 193 8.41 -19.58 3.94
N ASP A 194 7.54 -20.57 3.67
CA ASP A 194 6.10 -20.34 3.77
C ASP A 194 5.64 -20.19 5.22
N ILE A 195 6.20 -20.93 6.20
CA ILE A 195 5.91 -20.77 7.62
C ILE A 195 6.29 -19.36 8.09
N LEU A 196 7.48 -18.88 7.73
CA LEU A 196 7.95 -17.55 8.04
C LEU A 196 7.02 -16.50 7.40
N THR A 197 6.67 -16.68 6.12
CA THR A 197 5.76 -15.78 5.40
C THR A 197 4.40 -15.70 6.07
N VAL A 198 3.82 -16.83 6.48
CA VAL A 198 2.55 -16.88 7.20
C VAL A 198 2.65 -16.15 8.54
N ALA A 199 3.69 -16.42 9.33
CA ALA A 199 3.89 -15.79 10.64
C ALA A 199 4.05 -14.26 10.53
N VAL A 200 4.92 -13.79 9.62
CA VAL A 200 5.16 -12.35 9.40
C VAL A 200 3.91 -11.66 8.86
N THR A 201 3.19 -12.30 7.94
CA THR A 201 1.93 -11.76 7.39
C THR A 201 0.88 -11.61 8.49
N ALA A 202 0.65 -12.65 9.29
CA ALA A 202 -0.31 -12.60 10.40
C ALA A 202 0.05 -11.51 11.41
N PHE A 203 1.33 -11.39 11.71
CA PHE A 203 1.85 -10.36 12.60
C PHE A 203 1.66 -8.95 12.04
N GLY A 204 2.09 -8.69 10.80
CA GLY A 204 2.01 -7.37 10.16
C GLY A 204 0.57 -6.84 10.07
N ILE A 205 -0.38 -7.71 9.70
CA ILE A 205 -1.80 -7.37 9.67
C ILE A 205 -2.31 -7.05 11.08
N SER A 206 -2.08 -7.93 12.05
CA SER A 206 -2.61 -7.80 13.40
C SER A 206 -2.04 -6.57 14.12
N GLN A 207 -0.77 -6.25 13.90
CA GLN A 207 -0.10 -5.08 14.45
C GLN A 207 -0.75 -3.78 13.97
N THR A 208 -1.03 -3.63 12.69
CA THR A 208 -1.66 -2.41 12.16
C THR A 208 -3.11 -2.30 12.59
N LEU A 209 -3.86 -3.41 12.57
CA LEU A 209 -5.26 -3.42 12.97
C LEU A 209 -5.42 -3.08 14.45
N GLY A 210 -4.69 -3.76 15.33
CA GLY A 210 -4.76 -3.56 16.78
C GLY A 210 -4.06 -2.28 17.24
N GLY A 211 -2.83 -2.05 16.72
CA GLY A 211 -1.96 -1.00 17.21
C GLY A 211 -2.29 0.41 16.75
N MET A 212 -2.82 0.56 15.57
CA MET A 212 -3.18 1.88 15.05
C MET A 212 -4.69 2.02 14.89
N GLY A 213 -5.34 1.05 14.24
CA GLY A 213 -6.76 1.15 13.94
C GLY A 213 -7.62 1.25 15.18
N VAL A 214 -7.44 0.33 16.10
CA VAL A 214 -8.29 0.24 17.30
C VAL A 214 -8.07 1.39 18.28
N ILE A 215 -6.80 1.74 18.54
CA ILE A 215 -6.50 2.86 19.44
C ILE A 215 -7.00 4.19 18.86
N GLN A 216 -6.90 4.38 17.54
CA GLN A 216 -7.40 5.57 16.88
C GLN A 216 -8.95 5.60 16.86
N ILE A 217 -9.62 4.47 16.63
CA ILE A 217 -11.10 4.40 16.75
C ILE A 217 -11.53 4.75 18.17
N ASN A 218 -10.87 4.20 19.21
CA ASN A 218 -11.20 4.53 20.59
C ASN A 218 -10.99 6.03 20.90
N SER A 219 -9.89 6.62 20.41
CA SER A 219 -9.62 8.05 20.54
C SER A 219 -10.68 8.91 19.84
N GLY A 220 -11.09 8.53 18.62
CA GLY A 220 -12.16 9.25 17.91
C GLY A 220 -13.55 9.12 18.57
N LEU A 221 -13.86 7.95 19.13
CA LEU A 221 -15.10 7.77 19.91
C LEU A 221 -15.06 8.54 21.23
N ASN A 222 -13.88 8.68 21.85
CA ASN A 222 -13.69 9.57 22.99
C ASN A 222 -13.97 11.02 22.61
N GLN A 223 -13.40 11.50 21.51
CA GLN A 223 -13.60 12.87 21.02
C GLN A 223 -15.06 13.16 20.66
N ALA A 224 -15.74 12.22 19.98
CA ALA A 224 -17.10 12.43 19.50
C ALA A 224 -18.17 12.27 20.60
N PHE A 225 -18.00 11.30 21.50
CA PHE A 225 -19.02 10.84 22.44
C PHE A 225 -18.57 10.79 23.90
N GLY A 226 -17.30 11.10 24.22
CA GLY A 226 -16.76 11.01 25.57
C GLY A 226 -16.55 9.58 26.08
N LEU A 227 -16.44 8.59 25.16
CA LEU A 227 -16.19 7.20 25.55
C LEU A 227 -14.77 7.05 26.11
N ASP A 228 -14.60 6.41 27.25
CA ASP A 228 -13.30 6.27 27.90
C ASP A 228 -12.26 5.58 27.01
N ILE A 229 -11.02 6.06 27.06
CA ILE A 229 -9.90 5.38 26.41
C ILE A 229 -9.38 4.31 27.38
N SER A 230 -9.66 3.05 27.07
CA SER A 230 -9.25 1.93 27.93
C SER A 230 -8.96 0.65 27.15
N LEU A 231 -8.09 -0.19 27.71
CA LEU A 231 -7.77 -1.50 27.13
C LEU A 231 -9.03 -2.37 26.93
N GLY A 232 -9.97 -2.32 27.89
CA GLY A 232 -11.23 -3.08 27.81
C GLY A 232 -12.06 -2.70 26.59
N ILE A 233 -12.22 -1.39 26.32
CA ILE A 233 -12.95 -0.88 25.14
C ILE A 233 -12.18 -1.23 23.86
N GLN A 234 -10.88 -1.11 23.86
CA GLN A 234 -10.05 -1.45 22.71
C GLN A 234 -10.15 -2.96 22.36
N LEU A 235 -10.11 -3.84 23.36
CA LEU A 235 -10.32 -5.28 23.15
C LEU A 235 -11.74 -5.58 22.64
N PHE A 236 -12.75 -4.88 23.15
CA PHE A 236 -14.12 -5.01 22.64
C PHE A 236 -14.22 -4.60 21.16
N ILE A 237 -13.56 -3.50 20.77
CA ILE A 237 -13.49 -3.05 19.36
C ILE A 237 -12.81 -4.11 18.50
N ILE A 238 -11.66 -4.69 18.93
CA ILE A 238 -10.97 -5.78 18.21
C ILE A 238 -11.92 -6.95 17.97
N VAL A 239 -12.54 -7.46 19.03
CA VAL A 239 -13.43 -8.63 18.93
C VAL A 239 -14.61 -8.35 18.01
N SER A 240 -15.22 -7.17 18.13
CA SER A 240 -16.35 -6.76 17.30
C SER A 240 -15.99 -6.68 15.83
N LEU A 241 -14.89 -5.99 15.49
CA LEU A 241 -14.46 -5.81 14.11
C LEU A 241 -13.94 -7.11 13.49
N CYS A 242 -13.20 -7.94 14.25
CA CYS A 242 -12.78 -9.26 13.78
C CYS A 242 -13.97 -10.21 13.56
N THR A 243 -15.01 -10.13 14.40
CA THR A 243 -16.26 -10.90 14.19
C THR A 243 -16.94 -10.47 12.89
N CYS A 244 -17.01 -9.17 12.61
CA CYS A 244 -17.53 -8.66 11.33
C CYS A 244 -16.66 -9.13 10.14
N ALA A 245 -15.32 -9.13 10.28
CA ALA A 245 -14.42 -9.60 9.24
C ALA A 245 -14.61 -11.10 8.97
N VAL A 246 -14.71 -11.93 10.01
CA VAL A 246 -15.00 -13.36 9.86
C VAL A 246 -16.36 -13.59 9.19
N ALA A 247 -17.40 -12.85 9.59
CA ALA A 247 -18.71 -12.92 8.95
C ALA A 247 -18.65 -12.52 7.47
N SER A 248 -17.86 -11.50 7.12
CA SER A 248 -17.61 -11.10 5.73
C SER A 248 -16.96 -12.24 4.92
N VAL A 249 -15.89 -12.85 5.45
CA VAL A 249 -15.20 -13.99 4.82
C VAL A 249 -16.14 -15.17 4.60
N LEU A 250 -17.04 -15.44 5.56
CA LEU A 250 -18.00 -16.54 5.47
C LEU A 250 -19.12 -16.28 4.47
N SER A 251 -19.50 -15.03 4.24
CA SER A 251 -20.54 -14.65 3.27
C SER A 251 -20.13 -14.79 1.81
N GLY A 252 -18.84 -15.02 1.57
CA GLY A 252 -18.25 -15.25 0.24
C GLY A 252 -17.44 -14.07 -0.29
N VAL A 253 -16.23 -14.39 -0.71
CA VAL A 253 -15.14 -13.45 -1.11
C VAL A 253 -15.57 -12.42 -2.18
N GLY A 254 -16.47 -12.79 -3.10
CA GLY A 254 -16.84 -11.92 -4.22
C GLY A 254 -17.85 -10.81 -3.91
N LYS A 255 -18.63 -10.94 -2.83
CA LYS A 255 -19.74 -10.00 -2.53
C LYS A 255 -19.45 -9.07 -1.35
N GLY A 256 -18.89 -9.61 -0.26
CA GLY A 256 -18.61 -8.86 0.96
C GLY A 256 -17.46 -7.87 0.78
N ILE A 257 -16.28 -8.35 0.43
CA ILE A 257 -15.07 -7.54 0.24
C ILE A 257 -15.28 -6.43 -0.81
N ARG A 258 -15.87 -6.78 -1.95
CA ARG A 258 -16.09 -5.81 -3.04
C ARG A 258 -16.96 -4.64 -2.61
N ARG A 259 -18.12 -4.91 -2.01
CA ARG A 259 -19.04 -3.86 -1.55
C ARG A 259 -18.41 -2.98 -0.49
N LEU A 260 -17.72 -3.59 0.46
CA LEU A 260 -17.08 -2.84 1.54
C LEU A 260 -15.92 -1.98 1.03
N SER A 261 -15.15 -2.48 0.05
CA SER A 261 -14.10 -1.69 -0.63
C SER A 261 -14.68 -0.52 -1.43
N GLU A 262 -15.82 -0.71 -2.11
CA GLU A 262 -16.54 0.37 -2.80
C GLU A 262 -17.00 1.45 -1.81
N TRP A 263 -17.53 1.04 -0.64
CA TRP A 263 -17.88 1.97 0.44
C TRP A 263 -16.67 2.68 1.03
N ASN A 264 -15.56 1.99 1.26
CA ASN A 264 -14.31 2.61 1.74
C ASN A 264 -13.84 3.72 0.81
N MET A 265 -13.86 3.47 -0.50
CA MET A 265 -13.46 4.47 -1.50
C MET A 265 -14.41 5.67 -1.49
N LEU A 266 -15.72 5.45 -1.40
CA LEU A 266 -16.71 6.53 -1.35
C LEU A 266 -16.59 7.37 -0.07
N LEU A 267 -16.45 6.72 1.09
CA LEU A 267 -16.27 7.40 2.38
C LEU A 267 -14.95 8.18 2.42
N SER A 268 -13.88 7.61 1.88
CA SER A 268 -12.58 8.30 1.76
C SER A 268 -12.67 9.53 0.87
N LEU A 269 -13.32 9.40 -0.28
CA LEU A 269 -13.54 10.54 -1.17
C LEU A 269 -14.40 11.62 -0.53
N ALA A 270 -15.48 11.22 0.16
CA ALA A 270 -16.33 12.15 0.88
C ALA A 270 -15.54 12.90 1.96
N LEU A 271 -14.73 12.21 2.75
CA LEU A 271 -13.91 12.82 3.79
C LEU A 271 -12.91 13.83 3.20
N VAL A 272 -12.21 13.46 2.12
CA VAL A 272 -11.30 14.36 1.40
C VAL A 272 -12.01 15.61 0.87
N LEU A 273 -13.16 15.42 0.21
CA LEU A 273 -13.90 16.54 -0.38
C LEU A 273 -14.45 17.49 0.69
N VAL A 274 -14.95 16.96 1.81
CA VAL A 274 -15.43 17.80 2.91
C VAL A 274 -14.28 18.60 3.51
N VAL A 275 -13.13 17.98 3.83
CA VAL A 275 -11.98 18.70 4.37
C VAL A 275 -11.41 19.71 3.38
N LEU A 276 -11.39 19.39 2.08
CA LEU A 276 -11.04 20.38 1.05
C LEU A 276 -12.00 21.57 1.03
N TYR A 277 -13.29 21.34 1.20
CA TYR A 277 -14.30 22.39 1.14
C TYR A 277 -14.27 23.34 2.35
N ILE A 278 -14.19 22.79 3.58
CA ILE A 278 -14.20 23.60 4.81
C ILE A 278 -12.82 24.08 5.24
N GLY A 279 -11.76 23.39 4.79
CA GLY A 279 -10.38 23.68 5.15
C GLY A 279 -9.70 24.75 4.28
N PRO A 280 -8.43 24.99 4.48
CA PRO A 280 -7.65 25.98 3.73
C PRO A 280 -7.26 25.49 2.33
N THR A 281 -8.24 25.30 1.44
CA THR A 281 -8.11 24.68 0.11
C THR A 281 -6.92 25.21 -0.70
N ARG A 282 -6.77 26.54 -0.75
CA ARG A 282 -5.64 27.17 -1.49
C ARG A 282 -4.29 26.75 -0.93
N TYR A 283 -4.15 26.71 0.40
CA TYR A 283 -2.92 26.28 1.05
C TYR A 283 -2.65 24.79 0.78
N ILE A 284 -3.66 23.95 0.90
CA ILE A 284 -3.58 22.51 0.63
C ILE A 284 -3.08 22.23 -0.79
N LEU A 285 -3.66 22.90 -1.80
CA LEU A 285 -3.27 22.69 -3.21
C LEU A 285 -1.85 23.21 -3.51
N ASN A 286 -1.47 24.35 -2.93
CA ASN A 286 -0.10 24.86 -3.04
C ASN A 286 0.90 23.90 -2.39
N THR A 287 0.58 23.38 -1.19
CA THR A 287 1.41 22.42 -0.48
C THR A 287 1.56 21.11 -1.27
N LEU A 288 0.51 20.63 -1.92
CA LEU A 288 0.57 19.46 -2.80
C LEU A 288 1.59 19.65 -3.93
N LEU A 289 1.54 20.78 -4.63
CA LEU A 289 2.43 21.08 -5.76
C LEU A 289 3.87 21.28 -5.28
N GLU A 290 4.07 22.10 -4.26
CA GLU A 290 5.39 22.42 -3.72
C GLU A 290 6.08 21.18 -3.15
N SER A 291 5.36 20.37 -2.34
CA SER A 291 5.94 19.19 -1.72
C SER A 291 6.24 18.09 -2.75
N THR A 292 5.41 17.93 -3.77
CA THR A 292 5.67 17.00 -4.87
C THR A 292 6.92 17.41 -5.65
N GLY A 293 7.01 18.66 -6.08
CA GLY A 293 8.17 19.19 -6.78
C GLY A 293 9.44 19.14 -5.93
N GLY A 294 9.34 19.57 -4.69
CA GLY A 294 10.46 19.56 -3.73
C GLY A 294 10.96 18.16 -3.40
N LEU A 295 10.07 17.14 -3.33
CA LEU A 295 10.48 15.78 -3.11
C LEU A 295 11.21 15.21 -4.34
N TYR A 296 10.56 15.21 -5.50
CA TYR A 296 11.08 14.51 -6.67
C TYR A 296 12.13 15.30 -7.44
N ALA A 297 11.94 16.58 -7.66
CA ALA A 297 12.86 17.37 -8.45
C ALA A 297 14.17 17.71 -7.71
N GLN A 298 14.13 17.77 -6.38
CA GLN A 298 15.26 18.26 -5.58
C GLN A 298 15.87 17.21 -4.65
N ASN A 299 15.07 16.35 -4.02
CA ASN A 299 15.52 15.58 -2.85
C ASN A 299 15.40 14.07 -2.94
N ILE A 300 14.70 13.50 -3.93
CA ILE A 300 14.38 12.05 -3.93
C ILE A 300 15.62 11.17 -3.81
N VAL A 301 16.70 11.47 -4.53
CA VAL A 301 17.94 10.67 -4.49
C VAL A 301 18.66 10.85 -3.15
N GLY A 302 18.77 12.11 -2.68
CA GLY A 302 19.39 12.43 -1.40
C GLY A 302 18.68 11.73 -0.24
N MET A 303 17.36 11.82 -0.18
CA MET A 303 16.56 11.17 0.85
C MET A 303 16.62 9.63 0.77
N SER A 304 16.66 9.09 -0.45
CA SER A 304 16.70 7.63 -0.68
C SER A 304 17.94 6.97 -0.08
N LEU A 305 19.07 7.65 -0.06
CA LEU A 305 20.37 7.10 0.36
C LEU A 305 20.89 7.74 1.65
N TRP A 306 20.11 8.63 2.28
CA TRP A 306 20.52 9.27 3.52
C TRP A 306 20.40 8.29 4.70
N SER A 307 21.49 8.05 5.41
CA SER A 307 21.59 7.12 6.52
C SER A 307 21.99 7.75 7.86
N ASP A 308 22.07 9.08 7.92
CA ASP A 308 22.49 9.85 9.11
C ASP A 308 23.81 9.37 9.73
N ALA A 309 24.78 9.04 8.87
CA ALA A 309 26.02 8.38 9.28
C ALA A 309 26.93 9.24 10.15
N GLN A 310 26.80 10.58 10.05
CA GLN A 310 27.69 11.51 10.77
C GLN A 310 27.15 11.89 12.15
N ASN A 311 25.83 12.07 12.26
CA ASN A 311 25.22 12.57 13.51
C ASN A 311 24.58 11.44 14.32
N ASP A 312 24.06 10.42 13.66
CA ASP A 312 23.31 9.30 14.24
C ASP A 312 22.32 9.76 15.33
N SER A 313 21.53 10.79 14.97
CA SER A 313 20.63 11.51 15.89
C SER A 313 19.52 10.65 16.50
N GLY A 314 19.38 9.43 16.02
CA GLY A 314 18.27 8.53 16.40
C GLY A 314 16.95 8.82 15.69
N TRP A 315 16.78 9.98 15.04
CA TRP A 315 15.57 10.36 14.30
C TRP A 315 15.22 9.30 13.23
N GLN A 316 16.21 8.88 12.45
CA GLN A 316 16.00 7.94 11.36
C GLN A 316 15.56 6.55 11.85
N ASN A 317 15.95 6.16 13.07
CA ASN A 317 15.53 4.88 13.66
C ASN A 317 14.02 4.83 13.91
N TRP A 318 13.39 5.96 14.23
CA TRP A 318 11.96 6.07 14.49
C TRP A 318 11.14 6.35 13.22
N TRP A 319 11.78 6.74 12.12
CA TRP A 319 11.12 7.12 10.88
C TRP A 319 11.51 6.21 9.72
N THR A 320 12.45 6.59 8.89
CA THR A 320 12.76 5.85 7.66
C THR A 320 13.14 4.38 7.93
N ALA A 321 14.02 4.15 8.92
CA ALA A 321 14.49 2.81 9.25
C ALA A 321 13.44 1.95 9.99
N TYR A 322 12.40 2.57 10.57
CA TYR A 322 11.21 1.90 11.09
C TYR A 322 10.21 1.59 9.96
N TYR A 323 9.93 2.58 9.08
CA TYR A 323 8.93 2.42 8.04
C TYR A 323 9.26 1.28 7.07
N TRP A 324 10.51 1.14 6.64
CA TRP A 324 10.85 0.12 5.66
C TRP A 324 10.59 -1.31 6.17
N PRO A 325 11.05 -1.75 7.35
CA PRO A 325 10.66 -3.04 7.92
C PRO A 325 9.15 -3.19 8.10
N TRP A 326 8.45 -2.15 8.53
CA TRP A 326 7.00 -2.21 8.66
C TRP A 326 6.32 -2.49 7.31
N TRP A 327 6.68 -1.77 6.25
CA TRP A 327 6.21 -2.05 4.90
C TRP A 327 6.57 -3.49 4.45
N MET A 328 7.74 -4.01 4.84
CA MET A 328 8.16 -5.37 4.54
C MET A 328 7.30 -6.42 5.23
N THR A 329 6.77 -6.17 6.43
CA THR A 329 5.83 -7.11 7.09
C THR A 329 4.50 -7.23 6.34
N TRP A 330 4.12 -6.19 5.59
CA TRP A 330 2.92 -6.17 4.75
C TRP A 330 3.18 -6.70 3.33
N ALA A 331 4.43 -6.73 2.91
CA ALA A 331 4.77 -7.07 1.53
C ALA A 331 4.27 -8.44 1.07
N PRO A 332 4.32 -9.52 1.85
CA PRO A 332 3.74 -10.78 1.43
C PRO A 332 2.23 -10.70 1.19
N PHE A 333 1.48 -10.02 2.07
CA PHE A 333 0.04 -9.83 1.95
C PHE A 333 -0.33 -8.99 0.73
N VAL A 334 0.16 -7.75 0.68
CA VAL A 334 -0.15 -6.82 -0.42
C VAL A 334 0.42 -7.33 -1.75
N GLY A 335 1.64 -7.88 -1.73
CA GLY A 335 2.27 -8.44 -2.92
C GLY A 335 1.50 -9.62 -3.52
N MET A 336 0.99 -10.54 -2.70
CA MET A 336 0.12 -11.63 -3.18
C MET A 336 -1.19 -11.09 -3.76
N PHE A 337 -1.81 -10.13 -3.09
CA PHE A 337 -3.04 -9.50 -3.59
C PHE A 337 -2.80 -8.82 -4.95
N VAL A 338 -1.75 -7.98 -5.05
CA VAL A 338 -1.39 -7.27 -6.29
C VAL A 338 -1.02 -8.26 -7.40
N ALA A 339 -0.27 -9.31 -7.10
CA ALA A 339 0.05 -10.38 -8.06
C ALA A 339 -1.23 -11.02 -8.62
N ARG A 340 -2.19 -11.34 -7.74
CA ARG A 340 -3.45 -12.00 -8.12
C ARG A 340 -4.29 -11.17 -9.10
N ILE A 341 -4.43 -9.87 -8.83
CA ILE A 341 -5.23 -8.98 -9.69
C ILE A 341 -4.49 -8.53 -10.96
N SER A 342 -3.18 -8.80 -11.05
CA SER A 342 -2.32 -8.37 -12.16
C SER A 342 -2.02 -9.48 -13.17
N LYS A 343 -2.64 -10.65 -13.04
CA LYS A 343 -2.49 -11.75 -14.01
C LYS A 343 -2.79 -11.24 -15.43
N GLY A 344 -1.91 -11.52 -16.38
CA GLY A 344 -2.03 -11.09 -17.77
C GLY A 344 -1.53 -9.68 -18.08
N ARG A 345 -1.15 -8.86 -17.07
CA ARG A 345 -0.48 -7.57 -17.28
C ARG A 345 0.97 -7.75 -17.68
N THR A 346 1.54 -6.74 -18.30
CA THR A 346 2.98 -6.68 -18.52
C THR A 346 3.72 -6.18 -17.29
N ILE A 347 5.02 -6.45 -17.19
CA ILE A 347 5.89 -5.90 -16.14
C ILE A 347 5.78 -4.38 -16.08
N ARG A 348 5.80 -3.70 -17.24
CA ARG A 348 5.68 -2.24 -17.33
C ARG A 348 4.34 -1.72 -16.81
N GLU A 349 3.24 -2.37 -17.17
CA GLU A 349 1.91 -2.01 -16.69
C GLU A 349 1.80 -2.19 -15.18
N LEU A 350 2.29 -3.32 -14.64
CA LEU A 350 2.26 -3.56 -13.21
C LEU A 350 3.07 -2.50 -12.44
N ILE A 351 4.32 -2.29 -12.83
CA ILE A 351 5.19 -1.32 -12.12
C ILE A 351 4.62 0.09 -12.26
N GLY A 352 4.32 0.54 -13.48
CA GLY A 352 3.82 1.90 -13.72
C GLY A 352 2.50 2.19 -12.98
N GLY A 353 1.53 1.27 -13.07
CA GLY A 353 0.24 1.44 -12.40
C GLY A 353 0.34 1.39 -10.87
N ALA A 354 1.10 0.44 -10.34
CA ALA A 354 1.19 0.24 -8.89
C ALA A 354 2.17 1.19 -8.19
N LEU A 355 3.13 1.81 -8.90
CA LEU A 355 3.95 2.88 -8.33
C LEU A 355 3.26 4.24 -8.41
N ILE A 356 2.71 4.61 -9.57
CA ILE A 356 2.29 6.00 -9.82
C ILE A 356 0.92 6.30 -9.21
N VAL A 357 -0.07 5.43 -9.41
CA VAL A 357 -1.44 5.73 -9.00
C VAL A 357 -1.59 5.86 -7.48
N PRO A 358 -1.13 4.89 -6.67
CA PRO A 358 -1.21 5.04 -5.23
C PRO A 358 -0.40 6.21 -4.70
N THR A 359 0.77 6.49 -5.30
CA THR A 359 1.60 7.65 -4.95
C THR A 359 0.83 8.96 -5.08
N LEU A 360 0.19 9.21 -6.22
CA LEU A 360 -0.57 10.44 -6.45
C LEU A 360 -1.75 10.60 -5.49
N ILE A 361 -2.46 9.51 -5.22
CA ILE A 361 -3.60 9.53 -4.29
C ILE A 361 -3.12 9.78 -2.86
N THR A 362 -2.02 9.16 -2.44
CA THR A 362 -1.42 9.39 -1.12
C THR A 362 -0.95 10.82 -0.95
N PHE A 363 -0.32 11.41 -1.96
CA PHE A 363 0.10 12.80 -1.93
C PHE A 363 -1.09 13.75 -1.76
N LEU A 364 -2.18 13.51 -2.49
CA LEU A 364 -3.40 14.27 -2.30
C LEU A 364 -3.95 14.11 -0.88
N TRP A 365 -4.04 12.88 -0.38
CA TRP A 365 -4.53 12.58 0.96
C TRP A 365 -3.71 13.29 2.05
N ILE A 366 -2.40 13.12 2.04
CA ILE A 366 -1.51 13.76 3.02
C ILE A 366 -1.55 15.29 2.90
N SER A 367 -1.65 15.84 1.69
CA SER A 367 -1.78 17.29 1.50
C SER A 367 -3.08 17.83 2.07
N VAL A 368 -4.18 17.09 1.95
CA VAL A 368 -5.48 17.50 2.50
C VAL A 368 -5.45 17.55 4.02
N PHE A 369 -5.03 16.48 4.66
CA PHE A 369 -5.06 16.38 6.12
C PHE A 369 -3.83 17.01 6.79
N GLY A 370 -2.64 16.64 6.38
CA GLY A 370 -1.40 17.19 6.90
C GLY A 370 -1.20 18.66 6.55
N GLY A 371 -1.55 19.06 5.31
CA GLY A 371 -1.50 20.46 4.89
C GLY A 371 -2.50 21.31 5.66
N ALA A 372 -3.73 20.86 5.85
CA ALA A 372 -4.70 21.57 6.69
C ALA A 372 -4.20 21.75 8.14
N ALA A 373 -3.62 20.69 8.71
CA ALA A 373 -3.05 20.73 10.06
C ALA A 373 -1.90 21.72 10.17
N LEU A 374 -0.96 21.72 9.23
CA LEU A 374 0.15 22.67 9.20
C LEU A 374 -0.32 24.13 9.07
N LYS A 375 -1.42 24.35 8.35
CA LYS A 375 -1.99 25.72 8.27
C LYS A 375 -2.52 26.18 9.62
N VAL A 376 -3.22 25.31 10.36
CA VAL A 376 -3.68 25.63 11.72
C VAL A 376 -2.48 25.94 12.64
N GLU A 377 -1.41 25.15 12.57
CA GLU A 377 -0.19 25.40 13.34
C GLU A 377 0.49 26.71 12.98
N GLN A 378 0.57 27.05 11.69
CA GLN A 378 1.13 28.31 11.23
C GLN A 378 0.30 29.51 11.69
N ASP A 379 -1.02 29.42 11.65
CA ASP A 379 -1.91 30.48 12.13
C ASP A 379 -1.76 30.69 13.65
N ALA A 380 -1.66 29.59 14.43
CA ALA A 380 -1.38 29.66 15.85
C ALA A 380 -0.02 30.32 16.15
N ARG A 381 1.00 30.04 15.35
CA ARG A 381 2.32 30.69 15.48
C ARG A 381 2.27 32.18 15.18
N VAL A 382 1.55 32.58 14.14
CA VAL A 382 1.37 34.01 13.80
C VAL A 382 0.65 34.74 14.94
N ALA A 383 -0.46 34.18 15.45
CA ALA A 383 -1.21 34.73 16.56
C ALA A 383 -0.34 34.88 17.83
N HIS A 384 0.51 33.89 18.12
CA HIS A 384 1.45 33.96 19.24
C HIS A 384 2.48 35.09 19.04
N GLN A 385 3.03 35.26 17.82
CA GLN A 385 3.98 36.35 17.54
C GLN A 385 3.34 37.75 17.68
N GLU A 386 2.06 37.89 17.30
CA GLU A 386 1.30 39.10 17.52
C GLU A 386 1.14 39.42 19.02
N GLN A 387 0.87 38.39 19.85
CA GLN A 387 0.80 38.54 21.31
C GLN A 387 2.14 38.95 21.93
N VAL A 388 3.26 38.36 21.46
CA VAL A 388 4.60 38.75 21.88
C VAL A 388 4.87 40.22 21.57
N THR A 389 4.57 40.64 20.35
CA THR A 389 4.75 42.03 19.92
C THR A 389 3.90 43.00 20.74
N ALA A 390 2.65 42.71 20.94
CA ALA A 390 1.74 43.53 21.74
C ALA A 390 2.19 43.64 23.21
N ALA A 391 2.69 42.54 23.82
CA ALA A 391 3.23 42.59 25.16
C ALA A 391 4.48 43.43 25.27
N GLN A 392 5.38 43.37 24.28
CA GLN A 392 6.60 44.20 24.21
C GLN A 392 6.23 45.72 24.07
N GLU A 393 5.29 46.07 23.21
CA GLU A 393 4.80 47.43 23.06
C GLU A 393 4.15 47.96 24.34
N ALA A 394 3.38 47.09 25.05
CA ALA A 394 2.76 47.41 26.31
C ALA A 394 3.75 47.37 27.51
N LYS A 395 5.03 47.06 27.28
CA LYS A 395 6.05 46.83 28.33
C LYS A 395 5.63 45.81 29.39
N GLN A 396 4.91 44.80 28.96
CA GLN A 396 4.50 43.63 29.76
C GLN A 396 5.46 42.47 29.50
N THR A 397 5.42 41.46 30.40
CA THR A 397 6.17 40.20 30.17
C THR A 397 5.59 39.49 28.96
N PRO A 398 6.39 39.19 27.91
CA PRO A 398 5.93 38.42 26.77
C PRO A 398 5.48 37.01 27.21
N PRO A 399 4.56 36.37 26.46
CA PRO A 399 4.24 34.96 26.67
C PRO A 399 5.50 34.10 26.50
N ALA A 400 5.48 32.88 27.03
CA ALA A 400 6.55 31.89 26.85
C ALA A 400 6.77 31.60 25.36
N ASP A 401 7.94 31.07 25.02
CA ASP A 401 8.25 30.71 23.64
C ASP A 401 7.22 29.77 23.04
N PHE A 402 6.96 29.92 21.74
CA PHE A 402 6.01 29.06 21.02
C PHE A 402 6.50 27.61 20.98
N SER A 403 5.76 26.70 21.59
CA SER A 403 6.07 25.27 21.64
C SER A 403 5.26 24.43 20.63
N GLY A 404 4.26 25.03 20.00
CA GLY A 404 3.35 24.42 19.04
C GLY A 404 1.93 24.98 19.19
N GLY A 405 1.11 24.78 18.17
CA GLY A 405 -0.31 25.08 18.19
C GLY A 405 -1.13 23.87 18.65
N PRO A 406 -2.47 23.94 18.52
CA PRO A 406 -3.39 23.00 19.14
C PRO A 406 -3.24 21.55 18.63
N ILE A 407 -2.88 21.35 17.36
CA ILE A 407 -2.76 20.01 16.79
C ILE A 407 -1.46 19.36 17.22
N LEU A 408 -0.36 20.10 17.21
CA LEU A 408 0.93 19.60 17.65
C LEU A 408 0.92 19.25 19.15
N GLU A 409 0.35 20.09 20.00
CA GLU A 409 0.25 19.81 21.44
C GLU A 409 -0.62 18.58 21.71
N ALA A 410 -1.76 18.43 20.99
CA ALA A 410 -2.56 17.21 21.09
C ALA A 410 -1.80 15.96 20.59
N THR A 411 -1.00 16.10 19.51
CA THR A 411 -0.18 15.00 18.97
C THR A 411 0.91 14.57 19.93
N LYS A 412 1.56 15.52 20.60
CA LYS A 412 2.58 15.23 21.63
C LYS A 412 1.98 14.53 22.84
N ALA A 413 0.78 14.94 23.26
CA ALA A 413 0.08 14.34 24.39
C ALA A 413 -0.39 12.91 24.06
N ASP A 414 -0.97 12.71 22.90
CA ASP A 414 -1.40 11.42 22.35
C ASP A 414 -1.50 11.49 20.82
N THR A 415 -0.62 10.79 20.14
CA THR A 415 -0.55 10.77 18.67
C THR A 415 -1.87 10.37 18.01
N THR A 416 -2.71 9.58 18.67
CA THR A 416 -4.01 9.15 18.14
C THR A 416 -5.02 10.27 18.01
N ARG A 417 -4.82 11.38 18.71
CA ARG A 417 -5.72 12.55 18.72
C ARG A 417 -5.49 13.50 17.56
N ALA A 418 -4.34 13.43 16.89
CA ALA A 418 -3.93 14.39 15.87
C ALA A 418 -5.02 14.70 14.83
N LEU A 419 -5.60 13.67 14.20
CA LEU A 419 -6.64 13.80 13.19
C LEU A 419 -7.93 14.41 13.73
N PHE A 420 -8.36 13.98 14.91
CA PHE A 420 -9.61 14.45 15.50
C PHE A 420 -9.51 15.90 16.00
N THR A 421 -8.33 16.28 16.52
CA THR A 421 -8.04 17.67 16.87
C THR A 421 -8.02 18.57 15.62
N LEU A 422 -7.53 18.09 14.46
CA LEU A 422 -7.69 18.82 13.21
C LEU A 422 -9.16 19.10 12.91
N PHE A 423 -10.02 18.09 12.99
CA PHE A 423 -11.46 18.26 12.69
C PHE A 423 -12.12 19.28 13.59
N ASP A 424 -11.81 19.30 14.89
CA ASP A 424 -12.33 20.28 15.83
C ASP A 424 -11.83 21.71 15.54
N ASN A 425 -10.61 21.85 14.98
CA ASN A 425 -10.07 23.16 14.60
C ASN A 425 -10.55 23.64 13.23
N LEU A 426 -11.02 22.74 12.36
CA LEU A 426 -11.70 23.14 11.12
C LEU A 426 -13.14 23.58 11.37
N ASP A 427 -13.83 22.94 12.31
CA ASP A 427 -15.18 23.29 12.75
C ASP A 427 -15.44 22.81 14.18
N THR A 428 -15.59 23.75 15.11
CA THR A 428 -15.87 23.46 16.53
C THR A 428 -17.31 22.99 16.80
N GLY A 429 -18.15 22.97 15.75
CA GLY A 429 -19.55 22.61 15.85
C GLY A 429 -19.86 21.14 15.57
N MET A 430 -21.02 20.91 14.99
CA MET A 430 -21.53 19.59 14.66
C MET A 430 -20.71 18.91 13.54
N PHE A 431 -20.15 19.67 12.61
CA PHE A 431 -19.38 19.13 11.49
C PHE A 431 -18.06 18.46 11.94
N GLY A 432 -17.33 19.04 12.89
CA GLY A 432 -16.10 18.44 13.44
C GLY A 432 -16.38 17.06 14.06
N LYS A 433 -17.48 16.94 14.83
CA LYS A 433 -17.93 15.65 15.38
C LYS A 433 -18.36 14.67 14.29
N LEU A 434 -19.07 15.14 13.27
CA LEU A 434 -19.49 14.30 12.14
C LEU A 434 -18.28 13.76 11.37
N LEU A 435 -17.24 14.57 11.13
CA LEU A 435 -15.99 14.14 10.52
C LEU A 435 -15.28 13.09 11.37
N SER A 436 -15.26 13.25 12.68
CA SER A 436 -14.68 12.28 13.61
C SER A 436 -15.41 10.92 13.55
N VAL A 437 -16.76 10.94 13.53
CA VAL A 437 -17.57 9.74 13.37
C VAL A 437 -17.32 9.08 12.01
N LEU A 438 -17.27 9.88 10.94
CA LEU A 438 -16.99 9.39 9.57
C LEU A 438 -15.61 8.74 9.48
N ALA A 439 -14.59 9.33 10.11
CA ALA A 439 -13.25 8.75 10.19
C ALA A 439 -13.23 7.45 11.00
N CYS A 440 -13.95 7.37 12.12
CA CYS A 440 -14.09 6.12 12.89
C CYS A 440 -14.77 5.01 12.08
N LEU A 441 -15.84 5.34 11.34
CA LEU A 441 -16.51 4.40 10.44
C LEU A 441 -15.56 3.93 9.33
N LEU A 442 -14.81 4.83 8.73
CA LEU A 442 -13.83 4.53 7.71
C LEU A 442 -12.71 3.63 8.25
N LEU A 443 -12.17 3.93 9.43
CA LEU A 443 -11.18 3.07 10.11
C LEU A 443 -11.75 1.67 10.39
N GLY A 444 -12.99 1.57 10.86
CA GLY A 444 -13.66 0.29 11.11
C GLY A 444 -13.87 -0.53 9.83
N THR A 445 -14.29 0.10 8.74
CA THR A 445 -14.49 -0.57 7.46
C THR A 445 -13.17 -0.96 6.79
N TYR A 446 -12.10 -0.15 6.93
CA TYR A 446 -10.75 -0.54 6.53
C TYR A 446 -10.19 -1.68 7.37
N PHE A 447 -10.47 -1.69 8.68
CA PHE A 447 -10.11 -2.81 9.54
C PHE A 447 -10.73 -4.11 9.01
N ILE A 448 -12.04 -4.13 8.78
CA ILE A 448 -12.76 -5.32 8.31
C ILE A 448 -12.22 -5.79 6.96
N THR A 449 -12.01 -4.90 5.98
CA THR A 449 -11.50 -5.27 4.66
C THR A 449 -10.08 -5.79 4.70
N SER A 450 -9.21 -5.21 5.52
CA SER A 450 -7.82 -5.65 5.68
C SER A 450 -7.73 -7.00 6.39
N ALA A 451 -8.54 -7.20 7.45
CA ALA A 451 -8.61 -8.48 8.18
C ALA A 451 -9.15 -9.61 7.28
N ASP A 452 -10.20 -9.32 6.49
CA ASP A 452 -10.79 -10.27 5.55
C ASP A 452 -9.80 -10.68 4.45
N SER A 453 -9.22 -9.69 3.76
CA SER A 453 -8.24 -9.92 2.69
C SER A 453 -6.98 -10.62 3.21
N GLY A 454 -6.49 -10.20 4.38
CA GLY A 454 -5.34 -10.81 5.04
C GLY A 454 -5.59 -12.26 5.46
N THR A 455 -6.77 -12.54 5.99
CA THR A 455 -7.21 -13.90 6.31
C THR A 455 -7.20 -14.78 5.06
N LEU A 456 -7.69 -14.27 3.93
CA LEU A 456 -7.67 -15.02 2.67
C LEU A 456 -6.24 -15.35 2.21
N VAL A 457 -5.30 -14.40 2.31
CA VAL A 457 -3.90 -14.62 1.94
C VAL A 457 -3.25 -15.68 2.85
N LEU A 458 -3.45 -15.59 4.17
CA LEU A 458 -2.95 -16.59 5.12
C LEU A 458 -3.48 -18.00 4.81
N CYS A 459 -4.77 -18.11 4.51
CA CYS A 459 -5.38 -19.36 4.13
C CYS A 459 -4.86 -19.89 2.78
N THR A 460 -4.58 -19.02 1.82
CA THR A 460 -3.97 -19.39 0.53
C THR A 460 -2.56 -19.94 0.71
N LEU A 461 -1.76 -19.35 1.59
CA LEU A 461 -0.44 -19.87 1.97
C LEU A 461 -0.53 -21.25 2.63
N ASP A 462 -1.44 -21.43 3.57
CA ASP A 462 -1.72 -22.74 4.19
C ASP A 462 -2.15 -23.80 3.16
N ALA A 463 -2.89 -23.38 2.14
CA ALA A 463 -3.35 -24.23 1.04
C ALA A 463 -2.32 -24.39 -0.10
N ALA A 464 -1.03 -24.05 0.16
CA ALA A 464 0.04 -24.11 -0.83
C ALA A 464 -0.26 -23.39 -2.15
N GLY A 465 -0.87 -22.21 -2.05
CA GLY A 465 -1.20 -21.33 -3.17
C GLY A 465 -2.56 -21.57 -3.83
N HIS A 466 -3.41 -22.43 -3.25
CA HIS A 466 -4.74 -22.67 -3.81
C HIS A 466 -5.73 -21.54 -3.45
N SER A 467 -6.54 -21.13 -4.42
CA SER A 467 -7.43 -19.96 -4.30
C SER A 467 -8.66 -20.17 -3.41
N GLU A 468 -9.05 -21.42 -3.12
CA GLU A 468 -10.25 -21.76 -2.34
C GLU A 468 -9.90 -22.60 -1.11
N PRO A 469 -9.35 -21.97 -0.06
CA PRO A 469 -9.05 -22.67 1.19
C PRO A 469 -10.32 -23.03 1.97
N PRO A 470 -10.29 -24.10 2.81
CA PRO A 470 -11.43 -24.50 3.64
C PRO A 470 -11.93 -23.39 4.56
N THR A 471 -13.25 -23.33 4.78
CA THR A 471 -13.89 -22.31 5.63
C THR A 471 -13.39 -22.33 7.08
N SER A 472 -13.12 -23.51 7.63
CA SER A 472 -12.64 -23.68 9.02
C SER A 472 -11.31 -22.96 9.27
N ILE A 473 -10.39 -22.98 8.29
CA ILE A 473 -9.10 -22.30 8.44
C ILE A 473 -9.25 -20.76 8.36
N ARG A 474 -10.27 -20.29 7.63
CA ARG A 474 -10.57 -18.85 7.57
C ARG A 474 -11.05 -18.32 8.92
N VAL A 475 -11.94 -19.04 9.59
CA VAL A 475 -12.40 -18.70 10.95
C VAL A 475 -11.23 -18.74 11.94
N LEU A 476 -10.40 -19.78 11.87
CA LEU A 476 -9.24 -19.91 12.76
C LEU A 476 -8.28 -18.72 12.60
N TRP A 477 -7.96 -18.31 11.38
CA TRP A 477 -7.10 -17.16 11.14
C TRP A 477 -7.72 -15.85 11.62
N GLY A 478 -9.02 -15.64 11.45
CA GLY A 478 -9.70 -14.45 12.00
C GLY A 478 -9.56 -14.36 13.52
N ILE A 479 -9.71 -15.48 14.25
CA ILE A 479 -9.49 -15.56 15.70
C ILE A 479 -8.02 -15.29 16.05
N MET A 480 -7.08 -15.87 15.31
CA MET A 480 -5.65 -15.70 15.57
C MET A 480 -5.19 -14.26 15.34
N ILE A 481 -5.69 -13.58 14.29
CA ILE A 481 -5.43 -12.16 14.04
C ILE A 481 -5.91 -11.31 15.23
N ALA A 482 -7.13 -11.56 15.72
CA ALA A 482 -7.66 -10.88 16.89
C ALA A 482 -6.81 -11.13 18.14
N ALA A 483 -6.37 -12.37 18.36
CA ALA A 483 -5.52 -12.74 19.50
C ALA A 483 -4.15 -12.05 19.44
N ILE A 484 -3.47 -12.03 18.27
CA ILE A 484 -2.19 -11.33 18.10
C ILE A 484 -2.37 -9.83 18.36
N ALA A 485 -3.40 -9.21 17.76
CA ALA A 485 -3.69 -7.79 17.95
C ALA A 485 -3.91 -7.45 19.43
N GLY A 486 -4.71 -8.25 20.13
CA GLY A 486 -5.02 -8.06 21.54
C GLY A 486 -3.81 -8.21 22.46
N VAL A 487 -2.96 -9.24 22.26
CA VAL A 487 -1.77 -9.42 23.13
C VAL A 487 -0.69 -8.39 22.86
N LEU A 488 -0.51 -7.94 21.64
CA LEU A 488 0.42 -6.85 21.33
C LEU A 488 -0.03 -5.53 21.95
N LEU A 489 -1.33 -5.27 21.92
CA LEU A 489 -1.91 -4.10 22.60
C LEU A 489 -1.67 -4.17 24.12
N TYR A 490 -1.86 -5.34 24.73
CA TYR A 490 -1.62 -5.60 26.13
C TYR A 490 -0.14 -5.49 26.52
N ALA A 491 0.78 -5.96 25.67
CA ALA A 491 2.22 -6.01 25.93
C ALA A 491 2.97 -4.67 25.83
N GLY A 492 2.30 -3.58 25.43
CA GLY A 492 2.93 -2.25 25.35
C GLY A 492 2.37 -1.35 24.24
N GLY A 493 1.20 -1.67 23.72
CA GLY A 493 0.47 -0.84 22.78
C GLY A 493 1.25 -0.54 21.49
N LEU A 494 1.15 0.71 21.01
CA LEU A 494 1.77 1.13 19.76
C LEU A 494 3.28 0.88 19.72
N LYS A 495 4.01 1.14 20.79
CA LYS A 495 5.48 0.97 20.83
C LYS A 495 5.91 -0.48 20.68
N ALA A 496 5.26 -1.42 21.40
CA ALA A 496 5.54 -2.85 21.27
C ALA A 496 5.28 -3.34 19.83
N MET A 497 4.23 -2.82 19.20
CA MET A 497 3.88 -3.17 17.83
C MET A 497 4.90 -2.63 16.82
N GLN A 498 5.38 -1.40 17.01
CA GLN A 498 6.42 -0.80 16.14
C GLN A 498 7.74 -1.58 16.24
N THR A 499 8.22 -1.84 17.45
CA THR A 499 9.50 -2.56 17.67
C THR A 499 9.44 -3.98 17.15
N ALA A 500 8.33 -4.67 17.36
CA ALA A 500 8.13 -6.02 16.85
C ALA A 500 8.04 -6.08 15.31
N SER A 501 7.54 -5.01 14.66
CA SER A 501 7.55 -4.91 13.17
C SER A 501 8.97 -4.85 12.59
N ILE A 502 9.87 -4.13 13.27
CA ILE A 502 11.28 -4.06 12.85
C ILE A 502 11.91 -5.46 12.84
N ILE A 503 11.59 -6.25 13.88
CA ILE A 503 12.09 -7.63 14.01
C ILE A 503 11.50 -8.53 12.92
N ALA A 504 10.18 -8.49 12.74
CA ALA A 504 9.48 -9.31 11.77
C ALA A 504 9.81 -8.93 10.31
N GLY A 505 10.12 -7.68 10.04
CA GLY A 505 10.51 -7.19 8.72
C GLY A 505 11.90 -7.63 8.26
N PHE A 506 12.81 -7.91 9.20
CA PHE A 506 14.21 -8.26 8.87
C PHE A 506 14.36 -9.51 7.98
N PRO A 507 13.77 -10.67 8.30
CA PRO A 507 13.85 -11.83 7.43
C PRO A 507 13.20 -11.59 6.05
N ILE A 508 12.16 -10.77 5.97
CA ILE A 508 11.55 -10.40 4.69
C ILE A 508 12.48 -9.48 3.89
N ALA A 509 13.22 -8.59 4.55
CA ALA A 509 14.24 -7.78 3.87
C ALA A 509 15.29 -8.64 3.17
N ILE A 510 15.82 -9.64 3.87
CA ILE A 510 16.77 -10.61 3.27
C ILE A 510 16.10 -11.33 2.10
N PHE A 511 14.84 -11.74 2.26
CA PHE A 511 14.11 -12.44 1.22
C PHE A 511 13.84 -11.55 -0.01
N ILE A 512 13.55 -10.26 0.16
CA ILE A 512 13.40 -9.28 -0.93
C ILE A 512 14.72 -9.12 -1.71
N ALA A 513 15.86 -9.09 -1.03
CA ALA A 513 17.15 -9.04 -1.69
C ALA A 513 17.39 -10.29 -2.57
N VAL A 514 17.15 -11.49 -2.02
CA VAL A 514 17.25 -12.75 -2.77
C VAL A 514 16.25 -12.78 -3.93
N MET A 515 15.02 -12.35 -3.70
CA MET A 515 13.95 -12.25 -4.70
C MET A 515 14.34 -11.37 -5.88
N SER A 516 14.93 -10.21 -5.62
CA SER A 516 15.38 -9.29 -6.67
C SER A 516 16.45 -9.94 -7.56
N LEU A 517 17.39 -10.69 -6.97
CA LEU A 517 18.42 -11.40 -7.70
C LEU A 517 17.85 -12.57 -8.51
N THR A 518 16.99 -13.41 -7.94
CA THR A 518 16.39 -14.56 -8.62
C THR A 518 15.49 -14.12 -9.77
N LEU A 519 14.70 -13.06 -9.56
CA LEU A 519 13.84 -12.50 -10.58
C LEU A 519 14.67 -11.95 -11.75
N PHE A 520 15.71 -11.17 -11.47
CA PHE A 520 16.60 -10.63 -12.50
C PHE A 520 17.29 -11.74 -13.31
N HIS A 521 17.83 -12.75 -12.62
CA HIS A 521 18.45 -13.90 -13.25
C HIS A 521 17.48 -14.64 -14.19
N SER A 522 16.23 -14.81 -13.77
CA SER A 522 15.20 -15.52 -14.55
C SER A 522 14.70 -14.71 -15.74
N ILE A 523 14.44 -13.40 -15.54
CA ILE A 523 13.96 -12.50 -16.59
C ILE A 523 14.99 -12.34 -17.71
N ARG A 524 16.29 -12.32 -17.38
CA ARG A 524 17.36 -12.22 -18.39
C ARG A 524 17.40 -13.41 -19.36
N ARG A 525 16.85 -14.54 -18.96
CA ARG A 525 16.80 -15.77 -19.76
C ARG A 525 15.54 -15.90 -20.61
N GLU A 526 14.60 -14.96 -20.48
CA GLU A 526 13.41 -14.93 -21.34
C GLU A 526 13.81 -14.67 -22.79
N PRO A 527 13.17 -15.38 -23.74
CA PRO A 527 13.35 -15.12 -25.17
C PRO A 527 13.09 -13.65 -25.48
N LYS A 528 13.83 -13.13 -26.44
CA LYS A 528 13.62 -11.74 -26.89
C LYS A 528 12.24 -11.62 -27.54
N PRO A 529 11.41 -10.61 -27.21
CA PRO A 529 10.06 -10.47 -27.76
C PRO A 529 10.00 -10.52 -29.29
N TRP A 530 11.02 -9.99 -29.98
CA TRP A 530 11.10 -10.01 -31.45
C TRP A 530 11.52 -11.37 -32.04
N ALA A 531 12.04 -12.30 -31.24
CA ALA A 531 12.34 -13.66 -31.69
C ALA A 531 11.07 -14.54 -31.72
N MET A 532 9.94 -14.02 -31.23
CA MET A 532 8.63 -14.69 -31.24
C MET A 532 7.69 -14.14 -32.32
N LEU A 533 8.12 -13.16 -33.14
CA LEU A 533 7.38 -12.80 -34.33
C LEU A 533 7.46 -14.02 -35.28
N PRO A 534 6.33 -14.51 -35.83
CA PRO A 534 6.37 -15.55 -36.86
C PRO A 534 7.31 -15.10 -37.97
N GLU A 535 8.14 -16.01 -38.50
CA GLU A 535 9.06 -15.78 -39.62
C GLU A 535 8.36 -15.32 -40.89
N HIS A 536 7.06 -15.08 -40.86
CA HIS A 536 6.21 -14.72 -42.03
C HIS A 536 6.02 -13.22 -42.24
N VAL A 537 6.84 -12.35 -41.67
CA VAL A 537 6.84 -10.92 -42.07
C VAL A 537 8.25 -10.48 -42.45
N HIS A 538 8.94 -11.31 -43.22
CA HIS A 538 9.86 -10.80 -44.23
C HIS A 538 9.06 -10.70 -45.52
N PRO A 539 8.90 -9.51 -46.12
CA PRO A 539 8.49 -9.48 -47.51
C PRO A 539 9.55 -10.29 -48.25
N GLU A 540 9.15 -11.41 -48.85
CA GLU A 540 9.95 -12.09 -49.83
C GLU A 540 10.41 -11.01 -50.82
N GLN A 541 11.71 -10.78 -50.84
CA GLN A 541 12.31 -10.22 -52.06
C GLN A 541 12.04 -11.28 -53.12
N GLU A 542 10.89 -11.12 -53.83
CA GLU A 542 10.66 -11.75 -55.10
C GLU A 542 11.89 -11.43 -55.95
N LYS A 543 12.68 -12.43 -56.18
CA LYS A 543 13.73 -12.40 -57.15
C LYS A 543 13.09 -12.07 -58.48
N LEU A 544 13.24 -10.83 -58.90
CA LEU A 544 13.08 -10.40 -60.29
C LEU A 544 14.21 -11.04 -61.11
N ASP A 545 14.08 -12.31 -61.41
CA ASP A 545 14.87 -13.02 -62.43
C ASP A 545 13.98 -14.12 -63.02
N GLY A 546 13.07 -13.73 -63.85
CA GLY A 546 12.34 -14.57 -64.79
C GLY A 546 12.21 -13.85 -66.12
N PRO A 547 12.35 -14.53 -67.27
CA PRO A 547 12.47 -13.88 -68.57
C PRO A 547 11.17 -13.19 -68.97
N VAL A 548 11.35 -11.98 -69.50
CA VAL A 548 10.29 -11.12 -70.09
C VAL A 548 9.72 -11.83 -71.31
N GLU A 549 8.50 -12.34 -71.25
CA GLU A 549 7.69 -12.68 -72.48
C GLU A 549 6.98 -11.45 -73.04
N PRO A 550 6.92 -11.31 -74.38
CA PRO A 550 6.44 -10.10 -75.01
C PRO A 550 4.91 -10.01 -75.03
N LEU A 551 4.44 -8.78 -74.88
CA LEU A 551 3.07 -8.33 -75.06
C LEU A 551 2.48 -8.80 -76.35
N VAL A 552 1.42 -9.60 -76.35
CA VAL A 552 0.54 -9.85 -77.48
C VAL A 552 -0.72 -8.99 -77.39
N GLU A 553 -0.97 -8.31 -78.46
CA GLU A 553 -2.03 -7.32 -78.75
C GLU A 553 -3.46 -7.81 -78.50
N SER A 554 -4.23 -6.84 -78.09
CA SER A 554 -5.67 -6.60 -78.25
C SER A 554 -6.53 -7.61 -78.97
N LYS A 555 -7.68 -7.95 -78.41
CA LYS A 555 -8.94 -8.06 -79.16
C LYS A 555 -10.09 -7.46 -78.34
N THR A 556 -10.62 -6.39 -78.91
CA THR A 556 -11.96 -5.82 -78.75
C THR A 556 -13.06 -6.84 -79.02
N VAL A 557 -14.11 -6.89 -78.20
CA VAL A 557 -15.48 -7.20 -78.55
C VAL A 557 -16.45 -6.63 -77.52
N ALA A 558 -17.15 -5.64 -77.98
CA ALA A 558 -18.60 -5.41 -78.07
C ALA A 558 -19.44 -5.29 -76.84
N SER A 559 -19.98 -4.10 -76.74
CA SER A 559 -21.17 -3.62 -76.05
C SER A 559 -22.44 -4.42 -76.32
N GLU A 560 -23.35 -4.56 -75.35
CA GLU A 560 -24.80 -4.34 -75.44
C GLU A 560 -25.54 -4.64 -74.15
N PRO A 561 -26.85 -4.30 -73.95
CA PRO A 561 -27.24 -3.00 -73.44
C PRO A 561 -28.17 -3.09 -72.20
N ILE A 562 -28.52 -1.91 -71.70
CA ILE A 562 -29.45 -1.50 -70.69
C ILE A 562 -30.90 -1.99 -70.89
N THR A 563 -31.58 -2.47 -69.82
CA THR A 563 -33.04 -2.25 -69.65
C THR A 563 -33.26 -2.11 -68.14
N SER A 564 -33.56 -0.94 -67.60
CA SER A 564 -34.84 -0.20 -67.39
C SER A 564 -35.77 -0.90 -66.37
N ALA A 565 -36.01 -0.32 -65.30
CA ALA A 565 -37.09 0.54 -64.87
C ALA A 565 -37.65 0.26 -63.49
N SER A 566 -37.78 1.31 -62.73
CA SER A 566 -38.92 1.80 -61.93
C SER A 566 -39.05 1.11 -60.50
N SER A 567 -39.28 1.85 -59.47
CA SER A 567 -40.11 3.04 -59.23
C SER A 567 -39.80 3.69 -57.85
N LEU A 568 -39.65 4.95 -57.88
CA LEU A 568 -40.15 6.01 -57.02
C LEU A 568 -41.03 5.61 -55.81
N LYS A 569 -40.69 6.08 -54.64
CA LYS A 569 -41.58 7.00 -53.88
C LYS A 569 -40.75 7.87 -52.92
N ASP A 570 -40.96 9.15 -53.12
CA ASP A 570 -40.70 10.27 -52.21
C ASP A 570 -41.31 10.05 -50.84
N ASP A 571 -40.68 10.54 -49.79
CA ASP A 571 -41.29 11.59 -49.00
C ASP A 571 -40.24 12.40 -48.24
N SER A 572 -40.33 13.69 -48.48
CA SER A 572 -39.64 14.80 -47.86
C SER A 572 -40.26 15.16 -46.50
N THR A 573 -39.45 15.53 -45.53
CA THR A 573 -39.70 16.78 -44.73
C THR A 573 -38.46 17.19 -43.96
N LEU A 574 -37.96 18.31 -44.36
CA LEU A 574 -37.36 19.46 -43.64
C LEU A 574 -37.69 19.57 -42.13
N ASN A 575 -36.69 19.83 -41.24
CA ASN A 575 -36.54 21.17 -40.68
C ASN A 575 -35.34 21.29 -39.71
N GLN A 576 -34.46 22.20 -40.00
CA GLN A 576 -33.87 23.31 -39.26
C GLN A 576 -33.50 23.11 -37.78
N GLY A 577 -32.21 23.39 -37.47
CA GLY A 577 -31.71 23.75 -36.17
C GLY A 577 -32.21 25.10 -35.65
N PRO A 578 -31.81 25.50 -34.47
CA PRO A 578 -30.80 26.56 -34.40
C PRO A 578 -29.73 26.43 -33.31
N ALA A 579 -28.75 27.32 -33.47
CA ALA A 579 -27.56 27.55 -32.69
C ALA A 579 -27.79 28.38 -31.39
N LEU A 580 -26.78 28.26 -30.49
CA LEU A 580 -26.22 29.28 -29.58
C LEU A 580 -27.12 29.94 -28.50
N THR A 581 -26.83 29.66 -27.27
CA THR A 581 -26.13 30.55 -26.31
C THR A 581 -25.51 29.72 -25.16
#